data_1ada2d46c13796ddf488b55411e81715
#
_entry.id   1ada2d46c13796ddf488b55411e81715
#
_cell.length_a   1.000
_cell.length_b   1.000
_cell.length_c   1.000
_cell.angle_alpha   90.00
_cell.angle_beta   90.00
_cell.angle_gamma   90.00
#
_symmetry.space_group_name_H-M   'P 1'
#
loop_
_entity.id
_entity.type
_entity.pdbx_description
1 polymer ?
#
loop_
_entity_poly.entity_id
_entity_poly.type
_entity_poly.pdbx_seq_one_letter_code
_entity_poly.pdbx_strand_id
1 'polypeptide(L)'
;MSVAGSIRLFSRHIRVATRHCRYAANMSSIPTSPAPLPRLSLDPDVESHIKKTYCNSQEYSNKAAPCPPVEPHPVLPDVLVIPTTGPHPNLQHHTKEIMVDIHCGAAILRGAHIFAPGVLGATADVQAGDQVSVYVDVEGKCLRGFQKPYSGPRVFVGNGVARMSRDDIFSVAQEQLSGIGVEMTSPLYGCPPLNDVMSDSIFLQNLPSTVAGHVLDPQPGERVLDMCAAPGGKTTHLATLMSNQGAVIALDKSQGKVDKVMANARRLGLTCIQAYMFDGGKAASEAAVCEKDETSLGDPPYPPNTFDRVLVDAPCSALGQRPALGNKMKLKTLKSYPSYQRRLFPAAVQVLKTGCTLVYSTCTLTLEENEGQVEWLLNTFPCLELVPQTPYLGGPGLSGTSLTQDQLQMLQRFEPWGDNRGENSHPSDRDTIGFFIAKFIKRAR
;
A
#
# COMPACT_ATOMS: atom_id res chain seq x y z
N MET A 1 -27.72 6.90 -14.04
CA MET A 1 -26.45 7.57 -13.72
C MET A 1 -25.33 6.59 -14.00
N SER A 2 -24.46 6.89 -14.95
CA SER A 2 -23.41 5.99 -15.44
C SER A 2 -22.35 5.79 -14.35
N VAL A 3 -22.09 4.54 -13.97
CA VAL A 3 -21.02 4.12 -13.04
C VAL A 3 -19.62 4.52 -13.55
N ALA A 4 -19.49 4.83 -14.83
CA ALA A 4 -18.24 5.21 -15.48
C ALA A 4 -17.60 6.52 -14.95
N GLY A 5 -18.37 7.38 -14.27
CA GLY A 5 -17.86 8.67 -13.77
C GLY A 5 -17.06 8.62 -12.47
N SER A 6 -16.91 7.45 -11.83
CA SER A 6 -16.34 7.34 -10.48
C SER A 6 -15.07 6.52 -10.38
N ILE A 7 -14.55 5.97 -11.48
CA ILE A 7 -13.29 5.22 -11.45
C ILE A 7 -12.15 6.19 -11.70
N ARG A 8 -11.46 6.61 -10.64
CA ARG A 8 -10.17 7.30 -10.73
C ARG A 8 -9.06 6.33 -10.35
N LEU A 9 -8.00 6.31 -11.14
CA LEU A 9 -6.76 5.61 -10.87
C LEU A 9 -5.69 6.60 -10.43
N PHE A 10 -4.72 6.10 -9.68
CA PHE A 10 -3.64 6.89 -9.09
C PHE A 10 -2.38 6.80 -9.91
N SER A 11 -1.55 7.83 -9.76
CA SER A 11 -0.12 7.72 -10.04
C SER A 11 0.46 6.54 -9.25
N ARG A 12 1.30 5.75 -9.90
CA ARG A 12 2.02 4.69 -9.21
C ARG A 12 3.21 5.28 -8.48
N HIS A 13 3.32 4.97 -7.22
CA HIS A 13 4.48 5.30 -6.41
C HIS A 13 5.32 4.05 -6.24
N ILE A 14 6.57 4.16 -6.60
CA ILE A 14 7.57 3.10 -6.48
C ILE A 14 8.53 3.52 -5.40
N ARG A 15 8.56 2.78 -4.31
CA ARG A 15 9.59 2.93 -3.29
C ARG A 15 10.82 2.16 -3.72
N VAL A 16 11.98 2.81 -3.72
CA VAL A 16 13.27 2.19 -3.97
C VAL A 16 13.83 1.65 -2.67
N ALA A 17 14.09 0.34 -2.60
CA ALA A 17 14.70 -0.31 -1.46
C ALA A 17 16.23 -0.33 -1.60
N THR A 18 16.93 -0.28 -0.49
CA THR A 18 18.29 0.22 -0.32
C THR A 18 19.46 -0.70 -0.68
N ARG A 19 19.34 -1.74 -1.49
CA ARG A 19 20.56 -2.43 -1.94
C ARG A 19 21.55 -1.52 -2.67
N HIS A 20 21.10 -0.36 -3.15
CA HIS A 20 21.87 0.58 -3.97
C HIS A 20 21.93 2.02 -3.42
N CYS A 21 21.53 2.27 -2.18
CA CYS A 21 21.82 3.55 -1.55
C CYS A 21 23.32 3.57 -1.14
N ARG A 22 24.14 4.24 -1.92
CA ARG A 22 25.55 4.43 -1.59
C ARG A 22 25.68 5.38 -0.40
N TYR A 23 26.20 4.89 0.71
CA TYR A 23 26.76 5.76 1.74
C TYR A 23 28.00 6.44 1.17
N ALA A 24 27.98 7.75 1.03
CA ALA A 24 29.19 8.54 0.85
C ALA A 24 29.89 8.65 2.21
N ALA A 25 30.66 7.61 2.56
CA ALA A 25 31.52 7.61 3.74
C ALA A 25 32.82 8.34 3.38
N ASN A 26 32.87 9.66 3.59
CA ASN A 26 34.14 10.35 3.81
C ASN A 26 34.39 10.39 5.32
N MET A 27 35.06 9.35 5.83
CA MET A 27 35.62 9.35 7.19
C MET A 27 37.01 9.97 7.18
N SER A 28 37.09 11.25 7.44
CA SER A 28 38.29 11.85 8.02
C SER A 28 37.86 13.00 8.93
N SER A 29 38.17 12.83 10.22
CA SER A 29 37.93 13.73 11.35
C SER A 29 36.56 13.60 12.05
N ILE A 30 36.61 13.34 13.36
CA ILE A 30 35.49 13.32 14.29
C ILE A 30 35.02 14.76 14.52
N PRO A 31 33.78 15.15 14.14
CA PRO A 31 33.24 16.45 14.46
C PRO A 31 32.54 16.40 15.84
N THR A 32 32.74 17.41 16.63
CA THR A 32 32.14 17.63 17.95
C THR A 32 30.67 18.13 17.93
N SER A 33 29.95 17.91 16.81
CA SER A 33 28.51 18.15 16.67
C SER A 33 27.91 17.02 15.84
N PRO A 34 26.69 16.50 16.15
CA PRO A 34 26.08 15.46 15.34
C PRO A 34 25.86 15.99 13.92
N ALA A 35 26.66 15.46 12.98
CA ALA A 35 26.44 15.74 11.57
C ALA A 35 25.03 15.24 11.17
N PRO A 36 24.30 15.96 10.30
CA PRO A 36 23.05 15.45 9.78
C PRO A 36 23.30 14.10 9.10
N LEU A 37 22.51 13.09 9.49
CA LEU A 37 22.61 11.75 8.92
C LEU A 37 22.52 11.82 7.39
N PRO A 38 23.27 10.99 6.65
CA PRO A 38 23.23 10.96 5.21
C PRO A 38 21.80 10.70 4.75
N ARG A 39 21.25 11.62 3.96
CA ARG A 39 19.89 11.50 3.41
C ARG A 39 19.86 10.31 2.45
N LEU A 40 18.81 9.49 2.56
CA LEU A 40 18.46 8.52 1.54
C LEU A 40 18.35 9.28 0.21
N SER A 41 19.05 8.83 -0.80
CA SER A 41 18.93 9.36 -2.16
C SER A 41 18.60 8.22 -3.12
N LEU A 42 17.79 8.51 -4.13
CA LEU A 42 17.52 7.59 -5.22
C LEU A 42 18.83 7.24 -5.92
N ASP A 43 19.02 5.94 -6.19
CA ASP A 43 20.09 5.50 -7.06
C ASP A 43 19.73 5.90 -8.51
N PRO A 44 20.54 6.73 -9.19
CA PRO A 44 20.31 7.14 -10.58
C PRO A 44 20.19 5.95 -11.54
N ASP A 45 20.85 4.84 -11.23
CA ASP A 45 20.81 3.63 -12.06
C ASP A 45 19.42 2.96 -12.00
N VAL A 46 18.76 3.00 -10.84
CA VAL A 46 17.38 2.50 -10.67
C VAL A 46 16.40 3.34 -11.47
N GLU A 47 16.48 4.66 -11.38
CA GLU A 47 15.63 5.57 -12.15
C GLU A 47 15.84 5.37 -13.66
N SER A 48 17.10 5.31 -14.10
CA SER A 48 17.46 5.08 -15.49
C SER A 48 16.96 3.73 -16.00
N HIS A 49 17.10 2.66 -15.19
CA HIS A 49 16.64 1.32 -15.55
C HIS A 49 15.11 1.26 -15.67
N ILE A 50 14.38 1.86 -14.74
CA ILE A 50 12.92 1.92 -14.81
C ILE A 50 12.47 2.69 -16.04
N LYS A 51 13.05 3.86 -16.32
CA LYS A 51 12.78 4.64 -17.53
C LYS A 51 13.02 3.81 -18.80
N LYS A 52 14.16 3.14 -18.89
CA LYS A 52 14.52 2.32 -20.05
C LYS A 52 13.58 1.12 -20.22
N THR A 53 13.32 0.38 -19.15
CA THR A 53 12.43 -0.80 -19.16
C THR A 53 11.02 -0.42 -19.55
N TYR A 54 10.53 0.69 -19.00
CA TYR A 54 9.19 1.18 -19.22
C TYR A 54 8.99 1.73 -20.64
N CYS A 55 9.90 2.58 -21.12
CA CYS A 55 9.80 3.20 -22.43
C CYS A 55 10.13 2.22 -23.58
N ASN A 56 10.92 1.18 -23.34
CA ASN A 56 11.26 0.14 -24.32
C ASN A 56 10.32 -1.06 -24.30
N SER A 57 9.32 -1.12 -23.40
CA SER A 57 8.33 -2.18 -23.45
C SER A 57 7.55 -2.11 -24.77
N GLN A 58 7.26 -3.27 -25.36
CA GLN A 58 6.50 -3.35 -26.63
C GLN A 58 5.14 -2.63 -26.57
N GLU A 59 4.61 -2.42 -25.36
CA GLU A 59 3.37 -1.66 -25.15
C GLU A 59 3.49 -0.19 -25.55
N TYR A 60 4.67 0.42 -25.46
CA TYR A 60 4.88 1.84 -25.79
C TYR A 60 5.62 2.07 -27.09
N SER A 61 6.43 1.11 -27.57
CA SER A 61 7.17 1.25 -28.83
C SER A 61 6.26 1.37 -30.09
N ASN A 62 5.00 0.92 -29.98
CA ASN A 62 4.02 0.96 -31.07
C ASN A 62 2.87 1.97 -30.88
N LYS A 63 2.89 2.79 -29.82
CA LYS A 63 1.84 3.77 -29.56
C LYS A 63 2.30 5.19 -29.87
N ALA A 64 1.41 5.96 -30.52
CA ALA A 64 1.62 7.38 -30.81
C ALA A 64 1.64 8.29 -29.56
N ALA A 65 1.47 7.73 -28.35
CA ALA A 65 1.52 8.47 -27.09
C ALA A 65 2.91 8.34 -26.46
N PRO A 66 3.50 9.44 -26.00
CA PRO A 66 4.79 9.42 -25.31
C PRO A 66 4.68 8.59 -24.01
N CYS A 67 5.76 7.89 -23.67
CA CYS A 67 5.89 7.21 -22.38
C CYS A 67 5.71 8.21 -21.24
N PRO A 68 4.87 7.92 -20.24
CA PRO A 68 4.74 8.81 -19.08
C PRO A 68 6.09 9.01 -18.38
N PRO A 69 6.38 10.23 -17.92
CA PRO A 69 7.63 10.50 -17.23
C PRO A 69 7.73 9.68 -15.95
N VAL A 70 8.92 9.17 -15.65
CA VAL A 70 9.28 8.61 -14.35
C VAL A 70 10.06 9.68 -13.62
N GLU A 71 9.53 10.17 -12.51
CA GLU A 71 10.08 11.32 -11.81
C GLU A 71 10.32 11.03 -10.32
N PRO A 72 11.43 11.51 -9.73
CA PRO A 72 11.59 11.50 -8.28
C PRO A 72 10.50 12.34 -7.61
N HIS A 73 9.98 11.83 -6.48
CA HIS A 73 9.05 12.62 -5.68
C HIS A 73 9.78 13.80 -5.00
N PRO A 74 9.27 15.04 -5.06
CA PRO A 74 10.00 16.23 -4.62
C PRO A 74 10.30 16.27 -3.11
N VAL A 75 9.50 15.56 -2.30
CA VAL A 75 9.61 15.57 -0.82
C VAL A 75 10.12 14.23 -0.28
N LEU A 76 9.80 13.11 -0.93
CA LEU A 76 10.15 11.76 -0.46
C LEU A 76 11.33 11.23 -1.29
N PRO A 77 12.55 11.17 -0.71
CA PRO A 77 13.77 10.91 -1.47
C PRO A 77 13.91 9.46 -1.95
N ASP A 78 13.10 8.56 -1.45
CA ASP A 78 13.06 7.13 -1.78
C ASP A 78 11.86 6.75 -2.66
N VAL A 79 11.18 7.73 -3.27
CA VAL A 79 9.97 7.51 -4.07
C VAL A 79 10.16 7.99 -5.51
N LEU A 80 9.84 7.10 -6.45
CA LEU A 80 9.60 7.44 -7.86
C LEU A 80 8.10 7.48 -8.13
N VAL A 81 7.69 8.44 -8.92
CA VAL A 81 6.30 8.62 -9.37
C VAL A 81 6.20 8.28 -10.85
N ILE A 82 5.23 7.44 -11.19
CA ILE A 82 4.86 7.17 -12.58
C ILE A 82 3.40 7.58 -12.73
N PRO A 83 3.10 8.69 -13.43
CA PRO A 83 1.73 9.14 -13.65
C PRO A 83 0.94 8.09 -14.43
N THR A 84 -0.31 7.86 -14.04
CA THR A 84 -1.27 7.11 -14.83
C THR A 84 -1.91 8.01 -15.88
N THR A 85 -2.15 7.46 -17.07
CA THR A 85 -2.88 8.15 -18.15
C THR A 85 -4.30 7.62 -18.27
N GLY A 86 -5.23 8.40 -18.76
CA GLY A 86 -6.60 8.00 -18.96
C GLY A 86 -7.60 8.75 -18.03
N PRO A 87 -8.89 8.36 -18.03
CA PRO A 87 -9.45 7.26 -18.83
C PRO A 87 -9.36 7.55 -20.32
N HIS A 88 -9.16 6.50 -21.13
CA HIS A 88 -9.20 6.57 -22.60
C HIS A 88 -10.64 6.34 -23.09
N PRO A 89 -11.46 7.39 -23.34
CA PRO A 89 -12.91 7.25 -23.53
C PRO A 89 -13.29 6.67 -24.89
N ASN A 90 -12.40 6.72 -25.88
CA ASN A 90 -12.70 6.36 -27.26
C ASN A 90 -12.20 4.96 -27.66
N LEU A 91 -12.08 4.06 -26.69
CA LEU A 91 -11.71 2.67 -26.98
C LEU A 91 -12.87 1.97 -27.69
N GLN A 92 -12.58 1.36 -28.85
CA GLN A 92 -13.57 0.60 -29.59
C GLN A 92 -13.91 -0.69 -28.84
N HIS A 93 -15.20 -1.01 -28.72
CA HIS A 93 -15.64 -2.28 -28.15
C HIS A 93 -15.63 -3.38 -29.21
N HIS A 94 -15.07 -4.54 -28.86
CA HIS A 94 -15.07 -5.74 -29.69
C HIS A 94 -16.32 -6.57 -29.39
N THR A 95 -16.76 -7.38 -30.36
CA THR A 95 -17.90 -8.29 -30.23
C THR A 95 -17.60 -9.48 -29.32
N LYS A 96 -16.33 -9.88 -29.23
CA LYS A 96 -15.86 -10.93 -28.33
C LYS A 96 -15.58 -10.33 -26.95
N GLU A 97 -16.21 -10.90 -25.93
CA GLU A 97 -16.19 -10.33 -24.57
C GLU A 97 -15.59 -11.32 -23.55
N ILE A 98 -14.82 -10.76 -22.62
CA ILE A 98 -14.29 -11.45 -21.44
C ILE A 98 -14.88 -10.81 -20.19
N MET A 99 -15.43 -11.63 -19.31
CA MET A 99 -15.91 -11.21 -17.99
C MET A 99 -14.95 -11.60 -16.89
N VAL A 100 -14.67 -10.67 -15.98
CA VAL A 100 -13.84 -10.89 -14.79
C VAL A 100 -14.55 -10.39 -13.53
N ASP A 101 -14.08 -10.80 -12.36
CA ASP A 101 -14.58 -10.30 -11.08
C ASP A 101 -14.01 -8.90 -10.72
N ILE A 102 -14.51 -8.32 -9.62
CA ILE A 102 -14.08 -7.00 -9.14
C ILE A 102 -12.61 -6.97 -8.73
N HIS A 103 -12.03 -8.08 -8.26
CA HIS A 103 -10.64 -8.15 -7.83
C HIS A 103 -9.69 -8.18 -9.03
N CYS A 104 -10.03 -9.00 -10.02
CA CYS A 104 -9.32 -9.05 -11.30
C CYS A 104 -9.44 -7.70 -12.03
N GLY A 105 -10.65 -7.12 -12.10
CA GLY A 105 -10.87 -5.79 -12.67
C GLY A 105 -10.04 -4.70 -11.99
N ALA A 106 -9.96 -4.71 -10.67
CA ALA A 106 -9.10 -3.78 -9.94
C ALA A 106 -7.61 -4.01 -10.23
N ALA A 107 -7.18 -5.25 -10.47
CA ALA A 107 -5.80 -5.55 -10.87
C ALA A 107 -5.50 -5.04 -12.28
N ILE A 108 -6.42 -5.22 -13.24
CA ILE A 108 -6.32 -4.68 -14.60
C ILE A 108 -6.16 -3.16 -14.58
N LEU A 109 -7.00 -2.49 -13.81
CA LEU A 109 -6.93 -1.04 -13.65
C LEU A 109 -5.60 -0.57 -13.04
N ARG A 110 -4.86 -1.44 -12.37
CA ARG A 110 -3.48 -1.21 -11.90
C ARG A 110 -2.41 -1.70 -12.87
N GLY A 111 -2.76 -2.04 -14.13
CA GLY A 111 -1.85 -2.42 -15.18
C GLY A 111 -1.51 -3.92 -15.23
N ALA A 112 -2.28 -4.79 -14.57
CA ALA A 112 -2.08 -6.22 -14.70
C ALA A 112 -2.75 -6.78 -15.96
N HIS A 113 -2.17 -7.86 -16.51
CA HIS A 113 -2.84 -8.73 -17.46
C HIS A 113 -3.83 -9.66 -16.72
N ILE A 114 -4.69 -10.36 -17.46
CA ILE A 114 -5.65 -11.29 -16.90
C ILE A 114 -5.06 -12.69 -16.88
N PHE A 115 -4.81 -13.23 -15.69
CA PHE A 115 -4.46 -14.64 -15.55
C PHE A 115 -5.69 -15.51 -15.78
N ALA A 116 -5.51 -16.67 -16.42
CA ALA A 116 -6.59 -17.58 -16.80
C ALA A 116 -7.55 -17.92 -15.65
N PRO A 117 -7.11 -18.16 -14.39
CA PRO A 117 -8.02 -18.38 -13.26
C PRO A 117 -8.95 -17.20 -12.94
N GLY A 118 -8.58 -15.97 -13.33
CA GLY A 118 -9.38 -14.75 -13.12
C GLY A 118 -10.52 -14.54 -14.12
N VAL A 119 -10.59 -15.34 -15.18
CA VAL A 119 -11.67 -15.25 -16.18
C VAL A 119 -12.92 -15.94 -15.65
N LEU A 120 -14.03 -15.20 -15.53
CA LEU A 120 -15.34 -15.73 -15.17
C LEU A 120 -16.12 -16.24 -16.38
N GLY A 121 -16.10 -15.50 -17.47
CA GLY A 121 -16.82 -15.81 -18.69
C GLY A 121 -16.10 -15.32 -19.93
N ALA A 122 -16.37 -15.96 -21.05
CA ALA A 122 -15.93 -15.56 -22.36
C ALA A 122 -17.02 -15.90 -23.37
N THR A 123 -17.24 -15.09 -24.40
CA THR A 123 -18.16 -15.44 -25.50
C THR A 123 -17.71 -16.75 -26.15
N ALA A 124 -18.68 -17.51 -26.68
CA ALA A 124 -18.49 -18.90 -27.10
C ALA A 124 -17.40 -19.09 -28.19
N ASP A 125 -17.18 -18.07 -28.98
CA ASP A 125 -16.31 -18.06 -30.16
C ASP A 125 -14.90 -17.50 -29.91
N VAL A 126 -14.51 -17.26 -28.65
CA VAL A 126 -13.18 -16.73 -28.30
C VAL A 126 -12.09 -17.75 -28.55
N GLN A 127 -11.14 -17.39 -29.42
CA GLN A 127 -9.95 -18.16 -29.74
C GLN A 127 -8.68 -17.42 -29.34
N ALA A 128 -7.58 -18.14 -29.16
CA ALA A 128 -6.27 -17.51 -28.96
C ALA A 128 -5.92 -16.62 -30.16
N GLY A 129 -5.46 -15.38 -29.88
CA GLY A 129 -5.17 -14.34 -30.87
C GLY A 129 -6.30 -13.34 -31.11
N ASP A 130 -7.50 -13.59 -30.61
CA ASP A 130 -8.64 -12.71 -30.80
C ASP A 130 -8.50 -11.40 -30.01
N GLN A 131 -8.96 -10.29 -30.63
CA GLN A 131 -9.21 -9.03 -29.92
C GLN A 131 -10.49 -9.17 -29.09
N VAL A 132 -10.40 -8.83 -27.83
CA VAL A 132 -11.52 -8.97 -26.89
C VAL A 132 -11.73 -7.69 -26.07
N SER A 133 -12.99 -7.40 -25.75
CA SER A 133 -13.34 -6.37 -24.77
C SER A 133 -13.52 -6.99 -23.38
N VAL A 134 -12.96 -6.34 -22.38
CA VAL A 134 -12.93 -6.85 -21.01
C VAL A 134 -13.90 -6.06 -20.14
N TYR A 135 -14.77 -6.78 -19.45
CA TYR A 135 -15.76 -6.23 -18.53
C TYR A 135 -15.66 -6.85 -17.15
N VAL A 136 -15.96 -6.06 -16.14
CA VAL A 136 -16.02 -6.48 -14.74
C VAL A 136 -17.46 -6.66 -14.31
N ASP A 137 -17.80 -7.81 -13.75
CA ASP A 137 -19.06 -8.04 -13.08
C ASP A 137 -19.05 -7.37 -11.69
N VAL A 138 -19.75 -6.25 -11.54
CA VAL A 138 -19.75 -5.46 -10.30
C VAL A 138 -20.70 -6.02 -9.22
N GLU A 139 -21.65 -6.85 -9.59
CA GLU A 139 -22.60 -7.46 -8.66
C GLU A 139 -22.18 -8.89 -8.24
N GLY A 140 -21.29 -9.53 -8.98
CA GLY A 140 -20.84 -10.90 -8.72
C GLY A 140 -21.90 -11.95 -9.05
N LYS A 141 -22.67 -11.71 -10.10
CA LYS A 141 -23.74 -12.61 -10.60
C LYS A 141 -23.32 -13.44 -11.82
N CYS A 142 -22.23 -13.06 -12.48
CA CYS A 142 -21.69 -13.81 -13.61
C CYS A 142 -21.09 -15.14 -13.11
N LEU A 143 -21.63 -16.23 -13.55
CA LEU A 143 -21.14 -17.57 -13.20
C LEU A 143 -19.91 -17.93 -14.05
N ARG A 144 -19.01 -18.72 -13.47
CA ARG A 144 -17.85 -19.25 -14.20
C ARG A 144 -18.30 -20.08 -15.39
N GLY A 145 -17.66 -19.86 -16.54
CA GLY A 145 -18.00 -20.53 -17.79
C GLY A 145 -19.14 -19.89 -18.59
N PHE A 146 -19.61 -18.69 -18.21
CA PHE A 146 -20.63 -17.95 -18.95
C PHE A 146 -20.21 -17.71 -20.41
N GLN A 147 -21.15 -17.93 -21.37
CA GLN A 147 -20.82 -18.01 -22.81
C GLN A 147 -21.44 -16.90 -23.67
N LYS A 148 -22.42 -16.20 -23.12
CA LYS A 148 -23.16 -15.15 -23.86
C LYS A 148 -22.64 -13.76 -23.45
N PRO A 149 -22.87 -12.71 -24.24
CA PRO A 149 -22.69 -11.35 -23.76
C PRO A 149 -23.46 -11.15 -22.45
N TYR A 150 -22.76 -10.71 -21.40
CA TYR A 150 -23.36 -10.57 -20.07
C TYR A 150 -24.22 -9.32 -20.01
N SER A 151 -25.51 -9.49 -19.71
CA SER A 151 -26.52 -8.41 -19.68
C SER A 151 -26.67 -7.75 -18.30
N GLY A 152 -26.01 -8.25 -17.26
CA GLY A 152 -26.03 -7.65 -15.93
C GLY A 152 -25.17 -6.38 -15.83
N PRO A 153 -25.23 -5.69 -14.66
CA PRO A 153 -24.39 -4.53 -14.41
C PRO A 153 -22.91 -4.86 -14.55
N ARG A 154 -22.24 -4.20 -15.47
CA ARG A 154 -20.83 -4.43 -15.81
C ARG A 154 -20.11 -3.13 -16.12
N VAL A 155 -18.80 -3.13 -15.89
CA VAL A 155 -17.93 -1.99 -16.17
C VAL A 155 -16.86 -2.40 -17.18
N PHE A 156 -16.72 -1.66 -18.26
CA PHE A 156 -15.65 -1.83 -19.23
C PHE A 156 -14.33 -1.36 -18.63
N VAL A 157 -13.26 -2.15 -18.80
CA VAL A 157 -11.93 -1.85 -18.24
C VAL A 157 -10.83 -1.83 -19.30
N GLY A 158 -11.17 -2.08 -20.57
CA GLY A 158 -10.24 -2.00 -21.69
C GLY A 158 -10.35 -3.20 -22.63
N ASN A 159 -9.44 -3.23 -23.60
CA ASN A 159 -9.31 -4.29 -24.60
C ASN A 159 -8.01 -5.06 -24.44
N GLY A 160 -8.00 -6.29 -24.91
CA GLY A 160 -6.83 -7.15 -24.90
C GLY A 160 -6.84 -8.17 -26.03
N VAL A 161 -5.79 -8.98 -26.06
CA VAL A 161 -5.67 -10.14 -26.96
C VAL A 161 -5.81 -11.40 -26.10
N ALA A 162 -6.73 -12.27 -26.46
CA ALA A 162 -6.86 -13.59 -25.84
C ALA A 162 -5.58 -14.40 -26.11
N ARG A 163 -4.92 -14.88 -25.08
CA ARG A 163 -3.75 -15.76 -25.19
C ARG A 163 -4.11 -17.23 -25.07
N MET A 164 -5.30 -17.48 -24.58
CA MET A 164 -5.92 -18.79 -24.48
C MET A 164 -7.31 -18.76 -25.10
N SER A 165 -7.71 -19.87 -25.73
CA SER A 165 -9.10 -20.02 -26.19
C SER A 165 -10.05 -20.17 -25.00
N ARG A 166 -11.34 -19.99 -25.26
CA ARG A 166 -12.35 -20.29 -24.25
C ARG A 166 -12.23 -21.74 -23.72
N ASP A 167 -11.99 -22.69 -24.62
CA ASP A 167 -11.91 -24.10 -24.24
C ASP A 167 -10.68 -24.37 -23.37
N ASP A 168 -9.53 -23.75 -23.64
CA ASP A 168 -8.34 -23.86 -22.76
C ASP A 168 -8.63 -23.37 -21.34
N ILE A 169 -9.46 -22.34 -21.19
CA ILE A 169 -9.76 -21.72 -19.87
C ILE A 169 -10.80 -22.54 -19.09
N PHE A 170 -11.79 -23.17 -19.75
CA PHE A 170 -12.94 -23.76 -19.07
C PHE A 170 -13.02 -25.26 -19.13
N SER A 171 -12.14 -25.96 -19.89
CA SER A 171 -12.09 -27.41 -19.94
C SER A 171 -11.32 -28.06 -18.79
N VAL A 172 -10.57 -27.28 -18.02
CA VAL A 172 -9.77 -27.74 -16.89
C VAL A 172 -10.23 -27.12 -15.57
N ALA A 173 -9.93 -27.78 -14.46
CA ALA A 173 -10.22 -27.24 -13.14
C ALA A 173 -9.45 -25.93 -12.90
N GLN A 174 -10.04 -24.98 -12.17
CA GLN A 174 -9.48 -23.66 -11.95
C GLN A 174 -8.10 -23.70 -11.25
N GLU A 175 -7.91 -24.68 -10.38
CA GLU A 175 -6.67 -24.91 -9.63
C GLU A 175 -5.51 -25.38 -10.51
N GLN A 176 -5.81 -25.91 -11.69
CA GLN A 176 -4.83 -26.38 -12.67
C GLN A 176 -4.49 -25.32 -13.72
N LEU A 177 -5.27 -24.22 -13.75
CA LEU A 177 -5.04 -23.13 -14.70
C LEU A 177 -3.86 -22.28 -14.28
N SER A 178 -3.01 -21.95 -15.24
CA SER A 178 -1.88 -21.04 -15.05
C SER A 178 -1.65 -20.20 -16.30
N GLY A 179 -0.86 -19.14 -16.16
CA GLY A 179 -0.49 -18.27 -17.26
C GLY A 179 -1.51 -17.18 -17.58
N ILE A 180 -1.18 -16.37 -18.59
CA ILE A 180 -1.97 -15.22 -19.02
C ILE A 180 -3.09 -15.70 -19.94
N GLY A 181 -4.35 -15.54 -19.53
CA GLY A 181 -5.51 -15.81 -20.36
C GLY A 181 -5.80 -14.68 -21.35
N VAL A 182 -5.65 -13.41 -20.91
CA VAL A 182 -5.78 -12.23 -21.79
C VAL A 182 -4.67 -11.24 -21.51
N GLU A 183 -3.96 -10.85 -22.54
CA GLU A 183 -2.99 -9.76 -22.49
C GLU A 183 -3.68 -8.44 -22.78
N MET A 184 -3.70 -7.53 -21.81
CA MET A 184 -4.30 -6.20 -21.98
C MET A 184 -3.41 -5.37 -22.92
N THR A 185 -3.99 -4.92 -24.05
CA THR A 185 -3.29 -4.12 -25.07
C THR A 185 -3.77 -2.67 -25.13
N SER A 186 -5.02 -2.43 -24.72
CA SER A 186 -5.61 -1.10 -24.68
C SER A 186 -6.49 -0.98 -23.41
N PRO A 187 -5.84 -0.90 -22.23
CA PRO A 187 -6.56 -0.73 -20.97
C PRO A 187 -7.24 0.64 -20.92
N LEU A 188 -8.32 0.76 -20.13
CA LEU A 188 -9.04 2.02 -19.93
C LEU A 188 -8.12 3.11 -19.34
N TYR A 189 -7.11 2.68 -18.56
CA TYR A 189 -6.08 3.54 -18.01
C TYR A 189 -4.70 2.97 -18.32
N GLY A 190 -3.80 3.83 -18.79
CA GLY A 190 -2.40 3.49 -19.01
C GLY A 190 -1.64 3.46 -17.69
N CYS A 191 -1.36 2.26 -17.22
CA CYS A 191 -0.59 2.01 -16.00
C CYS A 191 0.43 0.91 -16.32
N PRO A 192 1.75 1.14 -16.09
CA PRO A 192 2.75 0.16 -16.49
C PRO A 192 2.67 -1.12 -15.66
N PRO A 193 2.85 -2.30 -16.27
CA PRO A 193 3.02 -3.55 -15.55
C PRO A 193 4.41 -3.59 -14.92
N LEU A 194 4.50 -3.19 -13.66
CA LEU A 194 5.78 -3.13 -12.91
C LEU A 194 5.98 -4.34 -11.99
N ASN A 195 5.13 -5.34 -12.07
CA ASN A 195 5.33 -6.58 -11.35
C ASN A 195 6.62 -7.24 -11.88
N ASP A 196 7.46 -7.69 -10.96
CA ASP A 196 8.74 -8.37 -11.23
C ASP A 196 9.84 -7.50 -11.90
N VAL A 197 9.58 -6.21 -12.13
CA VAL A 197 10.61 -5.27 -12.56
C VAL A 197 11.48 -4.92 -11.35
N MET A 198 12.80 -5.19 -11.43
CA MET A 198 13.78 -4.94 -10.34
C MET A 198 13.22 -5.35 -8.96
N SER A 199 12.68 -6.55 -8.89
CA SER A 199 11.93 -7.03 -7.72
C SER A 199 12.74 -7.03 -6.42
N ASP A 200 14.07 -7.08 -6.49
CA ASP A 200 15.02 -6.97 -5.37
C ASP A 200 15.33 -5.54 -4.92
N SER A 201 14.90 -4.54 -5.69
CA SER A 201 15.30 -3.14 -5.51
C SER A 201 14.10 -2.20 -5.33
N ILE A 202 12.92 -2.58 -5.82
CA ILE A 202 11.72 -1.73 -5.74
C ILE A 202 10.55 -2.41 -5.05
N PHE A 203 9.67 -1.58 -4.50
CA PHE A 203 8.41 -2.00 -3.91
C PHE A 203 7.28 -1.07 -4.37
N LEU A 204 6.22 -1.64 -4.96
CA LEU A 204 5.04 -0.88 -5.34
C LEU A 204 4.22 -0.54 -4.08
N GLN A 205 4.12 0.72 -3.74
CA GLN A 205 3.45 1.18 -2.52
C GLN A 205 2.64 2.46 -2.79
N ASN A 206 1.50 2.61 -2.13
CA ASN A 206 0.74 3.86 -2.19
C ASN A 206 1.48 4.98 -1.45
N LEU A 207 1.45 6.19 -2.00
CA LEU A 207 2.11 7.35 -1.41
C LEU A 207 1.79 7.54 0.08
N PRO A 208 0.52 7.57 0.53
CA PRO A 208 0.21 7.75 1.94
C PRO A 208 0.80 6.66 2.85
N SER A 209 0.90 5.43 2.33
CA SER A 209 1.53 4.32 3.06
C SER A 209 3.04 4.53 3.26
N THR A 210 3.71 5.16 2.28
CA THR A 210 5.12 5.56 2.39
C THR A 210 5.26 6.74 3.35
N VAL A 211 4.38 7.73 3.26
CA VAL A 211 4.35 8.87 4.20
C VAL A 211 4.24 8.39 5.66
N ALA A 212 3.44 7.38 5.96
CA ALA A 212 3.32 6.84 7.31
C ALA A 212 4.66 6.31 7.86
N GLY A 213 5.50 5.69 7.02
CA GLY A 213 6.84 5.27 7.40
C GLY A 213 7.76 6.44 7.71
N HIS A 214 7.77 7.46 6.86
CA HIS A 214 8.54 8.70 7.10
C HIS A 214 8.05 9.48 8.34
N VAL A 215 6.73 9.50 8.61
CA VAL A 215 6.16 10.13 9.81
C VAL A 215 6.61 9.41 11.08
N LEU A 216 6.73 8.08 11.06
CA LEU A 216 7.28 7.31 12.17
C LEU A 216 8.76 7.62 12.40
N ASP A 217 9.50 7.91 11.33
CA ASP A 217 10.91 8.35 11.33
C ASP A 217 11.83 7.42 12.15
N PRO A 218 11.87 6.11 11.84
CA PRO A 218 12.74 5.19 12.56
C PRO A 218 14.21 5.45 12.23
N GLN A 219 15.08 5.40 13.25
CA GLN A 219 16.51 5.65 13.12
C GLN A 219 17.31 4.34 13.08
N PRO A 220 18.47 4.31 12.40
CA PRO A 220 19.37 3.16 12.45
C PRO A 220 19.69 2.75 13.89
N GLY A 221 19.62 1.46 14.19
CA GLY A 221 19.89 0.90 15.53
C GLY A 221 18.67 0.88 16.46
N GLU A 222 17.54 1.51 16.11
CA GLU A 222 16.32 1.48 16.94
C GLU A 222 15.62 0.10 16.89
N ARG A 223 14.75 -0.12 17.88
CA ARG A 223 13.80 -1.24 17.95
C ARG A 223 12.43 -0.75 17.55
N VAL A 224 11.90 -1.28 16.45
CA VAL A 224 10.63 -0.87 15.86
C VAL A 224 9.63 -2.02 15.91
N LEU A 225 8.40 -1.77 16.31
CA LEU A 225 7.30 -2.72 16.28
C LEU A 225 6.27 -2.32 15.21
N ASP A 226 5.98 -3.23 14.28
CA ASP A 226 4.85 -3.15 13.34
C ASP A 226 3.80 -4.18 13.76
N MET A 227 2.67 -3.69 14.32
CA MET A 227 1.69 -4.54 14.99
C MET A 227 0.73 -5.26 14.04
N CYS A 228 0.65 -4.86 12.76
CA CYS A 228 -0.26 -5.43 11.77
C CYS A 228 0.43 -5.46 10.40
N ALA A 229 1.54 -6.16 10.31
CA ALA A 229 2.58 -5.99 9.32
C ALA A 229 2.25 -6.41 7.88
N ALA A 230 1.39 -7.42 7.71
CA ALA A 230 1.18 -8.01 6.39
C ALA A 230 0.47 -7.09 5.38
N PRO A 231 0.92 -7.09 4.12
CA PRO A 231 1.87 -7.99 3.47
C PRO A 231 3.36 -7.59 3.59
N GLY A 232 3.73 -6.59 4.41
CA GLY A 232 5.11 -6.22 4.68
C GLY A 232 5.58 -4.94 3.98
N GLY A 233 4.70 -4.20 3.30
CA GLY A 233 5.07 -2.98 2.60
C GLY A 233 5.62 -1.89 3.53
N LYS A 234 4.93 -1.63 4.66
CA LYS A 234 5.42 -0.69 5.69
C LYS A 234 6.60 -1.28 6.46
N THR A 235 6.53 -2.55 6.87
CA THR A 235 7.61 -3.25 7.57
C THR A 235 8.95 -3.15 6.83
N THR A 236 8.96 -3.49 5.53
CA THR A 236 10.17 -3.38 4.70
C THR A 236 10.61 -1.94 4.50
N HIS A 237 9.66 -0.99 4.46
CA HIS A 237 9.99 0.43 4.39
C HIS A 237 10.71 0.91 5.67
N LEU A 238 10.19 0.56 6.85
CA LEU A 238 10.84 0.90 8.12
C LEU A 238 12.27 0.35 8.18
N ALA A 239 12.47 -0.91 7.82
CA ALA A 239 13.82 -1.51 7.76
C ALA A 239 14.74 -0.79 6.75
N THR A 240 14.19 -0.32 5.62
CA THR A 240 14.91 0.49 4.63
C THR A 240 15.32 1.84 5.21
N LEU A 241 14.41 2.56 5.87
CA LEU A 241 14.69 3.84 6.52
C LEU A 241 15.76 3.72 7.61
N MET A 242 15.78 2.58 8.32
CA MET A 242 16.80 2.23 9.32
C MET A 242 18.12 1.78 8.69
N SER A 243 18.29 1.81 7.38
CA SER A 243 19.48 1.30 6.69
C SER A 243 19.78 -0.17 7.02
N ASN A 244 18.71 -0.97 7.29
CA ASN A 244 18.80 -2.37 7.70
C ASN A 244 19.62 -2.59 9.00
N GLN A 245 19.61 -1.61 9.91
CA GLN A 245 20.30 -1.64 11.19
C GLN A 245 19.30 -1.55 12.34
N GLY A 246 19.53 -2.31 13.43
CA GLY A 246 18.60 -2.42 14.56
C GLY A 246 17.66 -3.62 14.41
N ALA A 247 16.42 -3.51 14.88
CA ALA A 247 15.42 -4.58 14.81
C ALA A 247 14.04 -4.07 14.45
N VAL A 248 13.41 -4.67 13.44
CA VAL A 248 12.00 -4.46 13.10
C VAL A 248 11.22 -5.74 13.42
N ILE A 249 10.42 -5.68 14.46
CA ILE A 249 9.51 -6.77 14.84
C ILE A 249 8.19 -6.58 14.13
N ALA A 250 7.75 -7.58 13.38
CA ALA A 250 6.55 -7.58 12.58
C ALA A 250 5.55 -8.63 13.07
N LEU A 251 4.36 -8.21 13.48
CA LEU A 251 3.32 -9.12 13.97
C LEU A 251 2.15 -9.20 12.98
N ASP A 252 1.64 -10.39 12.75
CA ASP A 252 0.33 -10.60 12.10
C ASP A 252 -0.32 -11.89 12.62
N LYS A 253 -1.65 -11.98 12.55
CA LYS A 253 -2.42 -13.10 13.15
C LYS A 253 -2.37 -14.40 12.35
N SER A 254 -1.86 -14.42 11.15
CA SER A 254 -1.89 -15.61 10.30
C SER A 254 -0.52 -15.93 9.72
N GLN A 255 -0.13 -17.21 9.74
CA GLN A 255 1.16 -17.67 9.24
C GLN A 255 1.37 -17.29 7.76
N GLY A 256 0.40 -17.51 6.89
CA GLY A 256 0.54 -17.17 5.48
C GLY A 256 0.69 -15.66 5.21
N LYS A 257 0.30 -14.79 6.15
CA LYS A 257 0.58 -13.36 6.10
C LYS A 257 2.00 -13.05 6.58
N VAL A 258 2.46 -13.69 7.63
CA VAL A 258 3.85 -13.61 8.11
C VAL A 258 4.82 -14.07 7.03
N ASP A 259 4.50 -15.17 6.35
CA ASP A 259 5.31 -15.70 5.24
C ASP A 259 5.48 -14.69 4.11
N LYS A 260 4.43 -13.89 3.81
CA LYS A 260 4.50 -12.80 2.83
C LYS A 260 5.44 -11.66 3.27
N VAL A 261 5.39 -11.29 4.55
CA VAL A 261 6.32 -10.29 5.12
C VAL A 261 7.77 -10.76 4.94
N MET A 262 8.06 -12.01 5.34
CA MET A 262 9.40 -12.58 5.24
C MET A 262 9.85 -12.81 3.79
N ALA A 263 8.94 -13.16 2.88
CA ALA A 263 9.24 -13.25 1.45
C ALA A 263 9.67 -11.88 0.89
N ASN A 264 8.96 -10.81 1.24
CA ASN A 264 9.31 -9.46 0.83
C ASN A 264 10.63 -8.99 1.48
N ALA A 265 10.86 -9.29 2.77
CA ALA A 265 12.11 -8.97 3.45
C ALA A 265 13.32 -9.65 2.76
N ARG A 266 13.21 -10.95 2.47
CA ARG A 266 14.27 -11.71 1.77
C ARG A 266 14.51 -11.18 0.36
N ARG A 267 13.44 -10.91 -0.40
CA ARG A 267 13.50 -10.36 -1.75
C ARG A 267 14.26 -9.03 -1.79
N LEU A 268 14.06 -8.17 -0.80
CA LEU A 268 14.70 -6.87 -0.67
C LEU A 268 16.04 -6.92 0.10
N GLY A 269 16.49 -8.10 0.54
CA GLY A 269 17.76 -8.26 1.28
C GLY A 269 17.77 -7.62 2.66
N LEU A 270 16.60 -7.48 3.28
CA LEU A 270 16.45 -6.86 4.61
C LEU A 270 16.55 -7.94 5.69
N THR A 271 17.60 -7.85 6.52
CA THR A 271 17.94 -8.86 7.54
C THR A 271 17.52 -8.47 8.96
N CYS A 272 17.24 -7.19 9.21
CA CYS A 272 16.83 -6.68 10.52
C CYS A 272 15.35 -6.96 10.86
N ILE A 273 14.58 -7.63 9.96
CA ILE A 273 13.16 -7.92 10.15
C ILE A 273 13.00 -9.32 10.78
N GLN A 274 12.24 -9.38 11.87
CA GLN A 274 11.79 -10.62 12.51
C GLN A 274 10.25 -10.60 12.52
N ALA A 275 9.61 -11.61 11.93
CA ALA A 275 8.17 -11.63 11.81
C ALA A 275 7.54 -12.85 12.51
N TYR A 276 6.49 -12.60 13.27
CA TYR A 276 5.84 -13.61 14.12
C TYR A 276 4.35 -13.68 13.88
N MET A 277 3.82 -14.90 13.86
CA MET A 277 2.37 -15.14 13.91
C MET A 277 1.88 -14.87 15.33
N PHE A 278 1.43 -13.66 15.59
CA PHE A 278 1.04 -13.22 16.93
C PHE A 278 -0.09 -12.17 16.89
N ASP A 279 -0.95 -12.18 17.93
CA ASP A 279 -1.98 -11.13 18.09
C ASP A 279 -1.35 -9.86 18.66
N GLY A 280 -1.21 -8.80 17.86
CA GLY A 280 -0.64 -7.52 18.28
C GLY A 280 -1.28 -6.95 19.56
N GLY A 281 -2.57 -7.21 19.80
CA GLY A 281 -3.25 -6.80 21.05
C GLY A 281 -2.73 -7.50 22.32
N LYS A 282 -1.89 -8.53 22.15
CA LYS A 282 -1.24 -9.27 23.24
C LYS A 282 0.28 -9.07 23.27
N ALA A 283 0.79 -8.12 22.50
CA ALA A 283 2.23 -7.91 22.34
C ALA A 283 2.97 -7.47 23.59
N ALA A 284 2.26 -7.05 24.65
CA ALA A 284 2.82 -6.59 25.90
C ALA A 284 2.59 -7.59 27.03
N SER A 285 3.61 -7.83 27.86
CA SER A 285 3.50 -8.59 29.12
C SER A 285 4.54 -8.12 30.12
N GLU A 286 4.15 -7.86 31.34
CA GLU A 286 5.06 -7.50 32.44
C GLU A 286 5.93 -8.69 32.88
N ALA A 287 5.48 -9.91 32.65
CA ALA A 287 6.23 -11.14 32.94
C ALA A 287 7.25 -11.50 31.85
N ALA A 288 7.21 -10.83 30.70
CA ALA A 288 8.14 -11.08 29.60
C ALA A 288 9.54 -10.55 29.95
N VAL A 289 10.57 -11.27 29.48
CA VAL A 289 11.97 -10.87 29.61
C VAL A 289 12.56 -10.80 28.20
N CYS A 290 13.11 -9.65 27.84
CA CYS A 290 13.88 -9.56 26.58
C CYS A 290 15.19 -10.33 26.73
N GLU A 291 15.58 -11.07 25.71
CA GLU A 291 16.94 -11.55 25.59
C GLU A 291 17.90 -10.36 25.55
N LYS A 292 19.10 -10.54 26.14
CA LYS A 292 20.08 -9.43 26.28
C LYS A 292 20.81 -9.08 24.97
N ASP A 293 20.48 -9.75 23.87
CA ASP A 293 21.07 -9.46 22.56
C ASP A 293 20.43 -8.21 21.95
N GLU A 294 21.26 -7.25 21.53
CA GLU A 294 20.81 -6.01 20.90
C GLU A 294 20.13 -6.25 19.54
N THR A 295 20.42 -7.38 18.89
CA THR A 295 19.93 -7.75 17.55
C THR A 295 18.76 -8.73 17.56
N SER A 296 18.53 -9.45 18.66
CA SER A 296 17.42 -10.39 18.83
C SER A 296 16.61 -10.05 20.08
N LEU A 297 15.32 -9.76 19.89
CA LEU A 297 14.39 -9.46 20.99
C LEU A 297 13.68 -10.71 21.51
N GLY A 298 13.91 -11.88 20.85
CA GLY A 298 13.17 -13.10 21.13
C GLY A 298 11.71 -13.03 20.66
N ASP A 299 10.94 -14.03 21.03
CA ASP A 299 9.54 -14.18 20.65
C ASP A 299 8.62 -13.24 21.47
N PRO A 300 7.49 -12.75 20.89
CA PRO A 300 6.49 -12.01 21.64
C PRO A 300 5.80 -12.88 22.71
N PRO A 301 5.29 -12.33 23.83
CA PRO A 301 5.12 -10.90 24.12
C PRO A 301 6.39 -10.23 24.66
N TYR A 302 6.41 -8.89 24.64
CA TYR A 302 7.53 -8.07 25.08
C TYR A 302 7.23 -7.31 26.39
N PRO A 303 8.27 -6.99 27.18
CA PRO A 303 8.12 -6.18 28.39
C PRO A 303 7.76 -4.73 28.06
N PRO A 304 7.22 -3.97 29.04
CA PRO A 304 7.00 -2.55 28.91
C PRO A 304 8.26 -1.77 28.48
N ASN A 305 8.08 -0.69 27.72
CA ASN A 305 9.15 0.20 27.28
C ASN A 305 10.29 -0.51 26.50
N THR A 306 9.94 -1.43 25.60
CA THR A 306 10.89 -2.18 24.77
C THR A 306 11.25 -1.45 23.48
N PHE A 307 10.27 -0.79 22.85
CA PHE A 307 10.41 -0.25 21.49
C PHE A 307 10.56 1.26 21.46
N ASP A 308 11.42 1.72 20.55
CA ASP A 308 11.63 3.14 20.25
C ASP A 308 10.55 3.70 19.34
N ARG A 309 10.00 2.86 18.44
CA ARG A 309 8.93 3.20 17.52
C ARG A 309 7.87 2.10 17.49
N VAL A 310 6.61 2.49 17.45
CA VAL A 310 5.49 1.56 17.26
C VAL A 310 4.60 2.05 16.13
N LEU A 311 4.38 1.18 15.15
CA LEU A 311 3.41 1.38 14.07
C LEU A 311 2.15 0.54 14.34
N VAL A 312 1.00 1.20 14.37
CA VAL A 312 -0.32 0.57 14.38
C VAL A 312 -1.00 0.88 13.06
N ASP A 313 -0.60 0.17 11.98
CA ASP A 313 -1.32 0.18 10.70
C ASP A 313 -2.51 -0.76 10.80
N ALA A 314 -3.57 -0.26 11.43
CA ALA A 314 -4.64 -1.10 11.95
C ALA A 314 -5.49 -1.74 10.85
N PRO A 315 -5.94 -2.99 11.04
CA PRO A 315 -7.01 -3.55 10.21
C PRO A 315 -8.22 -2.61 10.23
N CYS A 316 -8.68 -2.23 9.05
CA CYS A 316 -9.74 -1.24 8.85
C CYS A 316 -10.70 -1.66 7.75
N SER A 317 -11.76 -0.89 7.55
CA SER A 317 -12.76 -1.15 6.52
C SER A 317 -12.24 -1.00 5.07
N ALA A 318 -11.04 -0.44 4.89
CA ALA A 318 -10.39 -0.25 3.60
C ALA A 318 -11.21 0.55 2.57
N LEU A 319 -12.15 1.39 3.01
CA LEU A 319 -13.02 2.19 2.14
C LEU A 319 -12.25 3.26 1.34
N GLY A 320 -11.02 3.56 1.75
CA GLY A 320 -10.13 4.45 1.02
C GLY A 320 -9.41 3.80 -0.16
N GLN A 321 -9.39 2.47 -0.24
CA GLN A 321 -8.65 1.76 -1.29
C GLN A 321 -9.19 2.08 -2.69
N ARG A 322 -8.26 2.22 -3.65
CA ARG A 322 -8.55 2.48 -5.07
C ARG A 322 -7.67 1.58 -5.94
N PRO A 323 -8.14 1.18 -7.14
CA PRO A 323 -9.50 1.34 -7.66
C PRO A 323 -10.52 0.52 -6.84
N ALA A 324 -11.74 1.05 -6.67
CA ALA A 324 -12.84 0.34 -6.00
C ALA A 324 -13.99 0.17 -6.99
N LEU A 325 -14.22 -1.07 -7.45
CA LEU A 325 -15.25 -1.43 -8.42
C LEU A 325 -16.56 -1.90 -7.76
N GLY A 326 -16.54 -2.08 -6.47
CA GLY A 326 -17.71 -2.46 -5.69
C GLY A 326 -17.37 -2.58 -4.21
N ASN A 327 -18.39 -2.47 -3.37
CA ASN A 327 -18.25 -2.69 -1.92
C ASN A 327 -19.42 -3.57 -1.43
N LYS A 328 -19.09 -4.74 -0.91
CA LYS A 328 -20.07 -5.69 -0.34
C LYS A 328 -20.06 -5.66 1.20
N MET A 329 -19.40 -4.68 1.83
CA MET A 329 -19.28 -4.59 3.27
C MET A 329 -20.64 -4.31 3.92
N LYS A 330 -21.01 -5.13 4.90
CA LYS A 330 -22.23 -4.92 5.69
C LYS A 330 -21.99 -3.86 6.77
N LEU A 331 -22.99 -3.04 7.06
CA LEU A 331 -22.92 -1.99 8.09
C LEU A 331 -22.50 -2.56 9.46
N LYS A 332 -22.96 -3.76 9.82
CA LYS A 332 -22.55 -4.43 11.09
C LYS A 332 -21.03 -4.67 11.12
N THR A 333 -20.45 -5.10 10.03
CA THR A 333 -19.00 -5.32 9.90
C THR A 333 -18.25 -3.98 9.98
N LEU A 334 -18.72 -2.95 9.27
CA LEU A 334 -18.13 -1.61 9.32
C LEU A 334 -18.08 -1.10 10.77
N LYS A 335 -19.18 -1.18 11.52
CA LYS A 335 -19.28 -0.73 12.91
C LYS A 335 -18.41 -1.53 13.89
N SER A 336 -17.86 -2.69 13.51
CA SER A 336 -17.01 -3.50 14.39
C SER A 336 -15.53 -3.09 14.36
N TYR A 337 -15.07 -2.39 13.32
CA TYR A 337 -13.66 -2.01 13.18
C TYR A 337 -13.13 -1.10 14.30
N PRO A 338 -13.83 -0.02 14.70
CA PRO A 338 -13.33 0.85 15.75
C PRO A 338 -13.02 0.12 17.07
N SER A 339 -13.91 -0.78 17.50
CA SER A 339 -13.71 -1.59 18.71
C SER A 339 -12.55 -2.58 18.56
N TYR A 340 -12.37 -3.14 17.36
CA TYR A 340 -11.26 -4.03 17.09
C TYR A 340 -9.92 -3.29 17.13
N GLN A 341 -9.83 -2.09 16.54
CA GLN A 341 -8.64 -1.24 16.53
C GLN A 341 -8.24 -0.83 17.95
N ARG A 342 -9.20 -0.47 18.81
CA ARG A 342 -8.95 -0.11 20.21
C ARG A 342 -8.26 -1.20 21.03
N ARG A 343 -8.43 -2.46 20.67
CA ARG A 343 -7.78 -3.59 21.34
C ARG A 343 -6.25 -3.66 21.13
N LEU A 344 -5.73 -3.00 20.11
CA LEU A 344 -4.29 -2.96 19.82
C LEU A 344 -3.54 -1.96 20.70
N PHE A 345 -4.17 -0.84 21.03
CA PHE A 345 -3.50 0.30 21.66
C PHE A 345 -2.97 0.07 23.08
N PRO A 346 -3.65 -0.68 24.00
CA PRO A 346 -3.07 -0.93 25.31
C PRO A 346 -1.68 -1.57 25.22
N ALA A 347 -1.51 -2.59 24.36
CA ALA A 347 -0.22 -3.22 24.15
C ALA A 347 0.77 -2.26 23.47
N ALA A 348 0.33 -1.51 22.45
CA ALA A 348 1.16 -0.53 21.75
C ALA A 348 1.75 0.52 22.72
N VAL A 349 0.91 1.09 23.57
CA VAL A 349 1.32 2.10 24.54
C VAL A 349 2.21 1.50 25.63
N GLN A 350 1.94 0.28 26.07
CA GLN A 350 2.73 -0.38 27.11
C GLN A 350 4.15 -0.68 26.65
N VAL A 351 4.32 -1.23 25.43
CA VAL A 351 5.66 -1.60 24.91
C VAL A 351 6.47 -0.40 24.39
N LEU A 352 5.83 0.73 24.12
CA LEU A 352 6.51 1.94 23.66
C LEU A 352 7.27 2.58 24.81
N LYS A 353 8.53 2.96 24.60
CA LYS A 353 9.36 3.71 25.55
C LYS A 353 8.79 5.13 25.75
N THR A 354 9.03 5.68 26.95
CA THR A 354 8.74 7.10 27.22
C THR A 354 9.65 8.00 26.37
N GLY A 355 9.10 9.09 25.82
CA GLY A 355 9.77 9.99 24.89
C GLY A 355 9.73 9.52 23.43
N CYS A 356 9.21 8.32 23.17
CA CYS A 356 9.24 7.66 21.86
C CYS A 356 7.93 7.75 21.10
N THR A 357 7.94 7.38 19.81
CA THR A 357 6.89 7.70 18.84
C THR A 357 5.99 6.50 18.55
N LEU A 358 4.69 6.76 18.54
CA LEU A 358 3.65 5.87 18.01
C LEU A 358 3.01 6.54 16.79
N VAL A 359 2.87 5.79 15.69
CA VAL A 359 2.07 6.20 14.53
C VAL A 359 0.90 5.26 14.36
N TYR A 360 -0.29 5.85 14.24
CA TYR A 360 -1.52 5.18 13.86
C TYR A 360 -1.85 5.49 12.42
N SER A 361 -2.21 4.46 11.63
CA SER A 361 -2.61 4.65 10.24
C SER A 361 -3.73 3.70 9.83
N THR A 362 -4.55 4.14 8.86
CA THR A 362 -5.60 3.34 8.22
C THR A 362 -5.72 3.68 6.74
N CYS A 363 -6.22 2.75 5.94
CA CYS A 363 -6.59 3.00 4.55
C CYS A 363 -8.13 3.16 4.38
N THR A 364 -8.78 3.81 5.34
CA THR A 364 -10.23 4.07 5.32
C THR A 364 -10.56 5.56 5.37
N LEU A 365 -11.87 5.87 5.22
CA LEU A 365 -12.39 7.23 5.17
C LEU A 365 -13.31 7.59 6.34
N THR A 366 -13.70 6.59 7.15
CA THR A 366 -14.70 6.81 8.21
C THR A 366 -14.11 7.63 9.36
N LEU A 367 -14.93 8.49 9.94
CA LEU A 367 -14.56 9.32 11.07
C LEU A 367 -14.28 8.45 12.32
N GLU A 368 -15.10 7.39 12.50
CA GLU A 368 -15.02 6.49 13.66
C GLU A 368 -13.73 5.67 13.70
N GLU A 369 -13.17 5.33 12.53
CA GLU A 369 -11.91 4.59 12.43
C GLU A 369 -10.68 5.51 12.40
N ASN A 370 -10.85 6.81 12.26
CA ASN A 370 -9.81 7.81 12.09
C ASN A 370 -9.79 8.79 13.28
N GLU A 371 -10.40 9.96 13.13
CA GLU A 371 -10.43 11.00 14.16
C GLU A 371 -11.06 10.51 15.48
N GLY A 372 -12.08 9.66 15.42
CA GLY A 372 -12.69 9.05 16.58
C GLY A 372 -11.78 8.10 17.36
N GLN A 373 -10.78 7.50 16.70
CA GLN A 373 -9.73 6.75 17.40
C GLN A 373 -8.73 7.67 18.09
N VAL A 374 -8.37 8.78 17.45
CA VAL A 374 -7.46 9.79 18.04
C VAL A 374 -8.09 10.39 19.28
N GLU A 375 -9.35 10.83 19.21
CA GLU A 375 -10.13 11.31 20.38
C GLU A 375 -10.13 10.28 21.52
N TRP A 376 -10.44 9.02 21.19
CA TRP A 376 -10.47 7.95 22.18
C TRP A 376 -9.09 7.70 22.80
N LEU A 377 -8.01 7.73 21.99
CA LEU A 377 -6.63 7.56 22.47
C LEU A 377 -6.22 8.63 23.47
N LEU A 378 -6.47 9.90 23.15
CA LEU A 378 -6.13 11.04 24.02
C LEU A 378 -6.91 10.99 25.34
N ASN A 379 -8.18 10.56 25.29
CA ASN A 379 -9.00 10.41 26.48
C ASN A 379 -8.63 9.17 27.34
N THR A 380 -8.14 8.10 26.71
CA THR A 380 -7.85 6.83 27.39
C THR A 380 -6.42 6.76 27.92
N PHE A 381 -5.47 7.35 27.22
CA PHE A 381 -4.05 7.30 27.55
C PHE A 381 -3.47 8.71 27.73
N PRO A 382 -3.58 9.29 28.95
CA PRO A 382 -3.08 10.65 29.22
C PRO A 382 -1.55 10.83 29.03
N CYS A 383 -0.82 9.71 28.89
CA CYS A 383 0.59 9.72 28.55
C CYS A 383 0.85 9.93 27.04
N LEU A 384 -0.16 9.86 26.19
CA LEU A 384 -0.01 10.14 24.75
C LEU A 384 -0.28 11.60 24.46
N GLU A 385 0.63 12.22 23.75
CA GLU A 385 0.49 13.57 23.19
C GLU A 385 0.44 13.49 21.68
N LEU A 386 -0.60 14.05 21.06
CA LEU A 386 -0.69 14.21 19.61
C LEU A 386 0.28 15.31 19.19
N VAL A 387 1.09 15.05 18.16
CA VAL A 387 2.15 15.97 17.70
C VAL A 387 2.10 16.19 16.20
N PRO A 388 2.62 17.33 15.70
CA PRO A 388 2.75 17.60 14.28
C PRO A 388 3.57 16.53 13.55
N GLN A 389 3.29 16.37 12.27
CA GLN A 389 3.89 15.33 11.42
C GLN A 389 4.83 15.96 10.39
N THR A 390 5.91 15.25 10.09
CA THR A 390 6.83 15.57 8.99
C THR A 390 7.21 14.25 8.32
N PRO A 391 7.05 14.12 6.97
CA PRO A 391 6.47 15.11 6.05
C PRO A 391 4.95 15.28 6.23
N TYR A 392 4.42 16.41 5.79
CA TYR A 392 2.98 16.71 5.77
C TYR A 392 2.51 16.90 4.32
N LEU A 393 1.90 15.87 3.75
CA LEU A 393 1.43 15.83 2.35
C LEU A 393 -0.09 15.66 2.23
N GLY A 394 -0.73 15.27 3.31
CA GLY A 394 -2.19 15.16 3.42
C GLY A 394 -2.88 16.48 3.74
N GLY A 395 -4.18 16.43 3.96
CA GLY A 395 -4.96 17.52 4.54
C GLY A 395 -5.20 17.31 6.04
N PRO A 396 -5.82 18.28 6.73
CA PRO A 396 -6.18 18.18 8.13
C PRO A 396 -7.26 17.11 8.37
N GLY A 397 -7.45 16.73 9.63
CA GLY A 397 -8.57 15.89 10.07
C GLY A 397 -9.92 16.56 9.88
N LEU A 398 -10.97 15.74 9.84
CA LEU A 398 -12.35 16.22 9.72
C LEU A 398 -12.93 16.59 11.07
N SER A 399 -13.79 17.62 11.07
CA SER A 399 -14.65 17.95 12.21
C SER A 399 -15.69 16.86 12.46
N GLY A 400 -16.20 16.79 13.69
CA GLY A 400 -17.25 15.81 14.08
C GLY A 400 -16.88 14.97 15.30
N THR A 401 -15.73 15.26 15.92
CA THR A 401 -15.28 14.75 17.22
C THR A 401 -15.03 15.92 18.18
N SER A 402 -14.62 15.66 19.41
CA SER A 402 -14.23 16.71 20.39
C SER A 402 -12.80 17.22 20.19
N LEU A 403 -12.09 16.79 19.15
CA LEU A 403 -10.76 17.29 18.84
C LEU A 403 -10.80 18.79 18.52
N THR A 404 -9.84 19.52 19.09
CA THR A 404 -9.68 20.95 18.80
C THR A 404 -9.21 21.20 17.37
N GLN A 405 -9.39 22.42 16.87
CA GLN A 405 -8.91 22.78 15.52
C GLN A 405 -7.40 22.57 15.37
N ASP A 406 -6.60 22.87 16.40
CA ASP A 406 -5.16 22.63 16.39
C ASP A 406 -4.84 21.14 16.32
N GLN A 407 -5.58 20.29 17.03
CA GLN A 407 -5.41 18.84 16.96
C GLN A 407 -5.77 18.30 15.57
N LEU A 408 -6.83 18.80 14.94
CA LEU A 408 -7.19 18.41 13.58
C LEU A 408 -6.09 18.80 12.57
N GLN A 409 -5.39 19.92 12.74
CA GLN A 409 -4.26 20.32 11.90
C GLN A 409 -3.02 19.43 12.10
N MET A 410 -2.90 18.72 13.21
CA MET A 410 -1.81 17.76 13.47
C MET A 410 -2.04 16.39 12.80
N LEU A 411 -3.24 16.13 12.25
CA LEU A 411 -3.58 14.89 11.55
C LEU A 411 -3.26 15.00 10.06
N GLN A 412 -3.00 13.88 9.40
CA GLN A 412 -2.95 13.84 7.94
C GLN A 412 -4.04 12.93 7.39
N ARG A 413 -4.88 13.52 6.55
CA ARG A 413 -5.94 12.84 5.83
C ARG A 413 -5.70 12.94 4.34
N PHE A 414 -5.72 11.80 3.67
CA PHE A 414 -5.63 11.70 2.21
C PHE A 414 -7.00 11.32 1.68
N GLU A 415 -7.53 12.14 0.78
CA GLU A 415 -8.85 11.88 0.20
C GLU A 415 -8.75 11.69 -1.30
N PRO A 416 -9.38 10.64 -1.85
CA PRO A 416 -9.23 10.31 -3.26
C PRO A 416 -10.00 11.27 -4.19
N TRP A 417 -10.81 12.17 -3.64
CA TRP A 417 -11.63 13.11 -4.41
C TRP A 417 -11.46 14.58 -3.98
N GLY A 418 -10.67 14.82 -2.93
CA GLY A 418 -10.56 16.12 -2.32
C GLY A 418 -9.42 16.96 -2.87
N ASP A 419 -9.69 18.22 -3.17
CA ASP A 419 -8.70 19.23 -3.48
C ASP A 419 -8.35 20.05 -2.21
N ASN A 420 -8.40 19.40 -1.05
CA ASN A 420 -8.18 20.04 0.26
C ASN A 420 -6.71 20.38 0.53
N ARG A 421 -5.83 20.13 -0.44
CA ARG A 421 -4.39 20.40 -0.38
C ARG A 421 -4.13 21.69 -1.14
N GLY A 422 -3.33 22.58 -0.53
CA GLY A 422 -3.02 23.88 -1.10
C GLY A 422 -2.50 23.84 -2.54
N GLU A 423 -2.61 24.93 -3.27
CA GLU A 423 -2.23 25.04 -4.70
C GLU A 423 -0.77 24.64 -4.99
N ASN A 424 0.08 24.66 -3.97
CA ASN A 424 1.51 24.33 -4.07
C ASN A 424 1.83 22.82 -3.90
N SER A 425 0.83 21.94 -3.73
CA SER A 425 1.08 20.49 -3.63
C SER A 425 1.42 19.88 -4.99
N HIS A 426 2.37 18.94 -5.02
CA HIS A 426 2.70 18.21 -6.24
C HIS A 426 1.46 17.44 -6.77
N PRO A 427 1.24 17.34 -8.09
CA PRO A 427 0.07 16.64 -8.64
C PRO A 427 -0.10 15.21 -8.11
N SER A 428 1.00 14.47 -7.88
CA SER A 428 0.96 13.11 -7.32
C SER A 428 0.42 13.04 -5.89
N ASP A 429 0.53 14.13 -5.12
CA ASP A 429 0.03 14.20 -3.75
C ASP A 429 -1.50 14.28 -3.71
N ARG A 430 -2.10 14.75 -4.80
CA ARG A 430 -3.56 14.85 -4.97
C ARG A 430 -4.18 13.56 -5.50
N ASP A 431 -3.37 12.70 -6.10
CA ASP A 431 -3.81 11.44 -6.74
C ASP A 431 -3.45 10.24 -5.85
N THR A 432 -4.14 10.10 -4.72
CA THR A 432 -3.86 9.09 -3.71
C THR A 432 -5.08 8.25 -3.37
N ILE A 433 -4.85 7.14 -2.67
CA ILE A 433 -5.93 6.43 -1.98
C ILE A 433 -6.42 7.27 -0.79
N GLY A 434 -7.64 6.98 -0.29
CA GLY A 434 -8.05 7.47 1.02
C GLY A 434 -7.20 6.83 2.11
N PHE A 435 -6.62 7.66 2.98
CA PHE A 435 -5.73 7.21 4.02
C PHE A 435 -5.71 8.19 5.20
N PHE A 436 -5.31 7.71 6.36
CA PHE A 436 -5.24 8.52 7.58
C PHE A 436 -3.97 8.23 8.35
N ILE A 437 -3.35 9.27 8.94
CA ILE A 437 -2.13 9.16 9.76
C ILE A 437 -2.28 10.09 10.98
N ALA A 438 -1.95 9.56 12.17
CA ALA A 438 -1.81 10.32 13.40
C ALA A 438 -0.51 9.92 14.11
N LYS A 439 0.24 10.91 14.61
CA LYS A 439 1.52 10.73 15.29
C LYS A 439 1.41 11.13 16.75
N PHE A 440 1.89 10.27 17.63
CA PHE A 440 1.88 10.51 19.08
C PHE A 440 3.29 10.34 19.66
N ILE A 441 3.55 11.05 20.75
CA ILE A 441 4.71 10.82 21.60
C ILE A 441 4.20 10.38 22.97
N LYS A 442 4.82 9.33 23.54
CA LYS A 442 4.54 8.90 24.91
C LYS A 442 5.33 9.76 25.88
N ARG A 443 4.63 10.53 26.73
CA ARG A 443 5.24 11.38 27.77
C ARG A 443 5.39 10.61 29.08
N ALA A 444 6.33 11.03 29.90
CA ALA A 444 6.36 10.64 31.31
C ALA A 444 5.07 11.13 31.99
N ARG A 445 4.50 10.32 32.85
CA ARG A 445 3.37 10.74 33.70
C ARG A 445 3.88 11.59 34.85
#